data_aa295c34567a2bc5b6f770f8a166e68d
#
_entry.id   aa295c34567a2bc5b6f770f8a166e68d
#
_cell.length_a   1.000
_cell.length_b   1.000
_cell.length_c   1.000
_cell.angle_alpha   90.00
_cell.angle_beta   90.00
_cell.angle_gamma   90.00
#
_symmetry.space_group_name_H-M   'P 1'
#
loop_
_entity.id
_entity.type
_entity.pdbx_description
1 polymer ?
#
loop_
_entity_poly.entity_id
_entity_poly.type
_entity_poly.pdbx_seq_one_letter_code
_entity_poly.pdbx_strand_id
1 'polypeptide(L)'
;MEAVKGAVDAKASDAMSGSDTIALYDTHAHLVSDDEARYPRTYPFENTSLRMPKVPGTIGNPGGMHGPEPINEKPTAELMRQWMAEENVVGIAAVQKGMIYGTDNSYIVDAADRFPDVMRAIIIVDPQALVTPGMIRDYAPRNVVGIRFFGVGVTDKSAWLSSPAAMKVWELADELGLLVDIEAPAAGGDVLIPVIEQMADRFPKLRIVLDHVFLPDCTLPDYGIDSRFDGFAMRGNISVKFTSLSMDVIREKGVAPEAVLRRTVDFYGADRTMWGSDIGTSSGTYKMMIARAIDSTRLLDDDERRKVLHDTGRRVMLGGALAEDRGGHAGAQ
;
A
#
# COMPACT_ATOMS: atom_id res chain seq x y z
N MET A 1 -18.40 -64.03 12.45
CA MET A 1 -19.00 -63.33 11.33
C MET A 1 -18.42 -61.94 11.42
N GLU A 2 -17.37 -61.86 10.92
CA GLU A 2 -16.64 -61.34 9.76
C GLU A 2 -16.94 -59.89 9.42
N ALA A 3 -15.88 -59.18 9.47
CA ALA A 3 -15.62 -57.81 9.16
C ALA A 3 -16.02 -57.42 7.70
N VAL A 4 -16.51 -56.21 7.53
CA VAL A 4 -16.27 -55.44 6.30
C VAL A 4 -15.67 -54.08 6.69
N LYS A 5 -14.36 -54.01 6.62
CA LYS A 5 -13.61 -52.74 6.46
C LYS A 5 -13.75 -52.36 5.01
N GLY A 6 -14.51 -51.30 4.74
CA GLY A 6 -14.49 -50.58 3.47
C GLY A 6 -13.44 -49.48 3.55
N ALA A 7 -12.41 -49.59 2.74
CA ALA A 7 -11.39 -48.59 2.50
C ALA A 7 -12.06 -47.35 1.91
N VAL A 8 -11.87 -46.22 2.54
CA VAL A 8 -12.08 -44.90 1.92
C VAL A 8 -10.73 -44.46 1.40
N ASP A 9 -10.59 -44.57 0.09
CA ASP A 9 -9.39 -44.26 -0.66
C ASP A 9 -8.94 -42.82 -0.48
N ALA A 10 -7.67 -42.69 -0.23
CA ALA A 10 -6.86 -41.51 -0.42
C ALA A 10 -6.81 -41.15 -1.93
N LYS A 11 -7.62 -40.22 -2.34
CA LYS A 11 -7.55 -39.56 -3.65
C LYS A 11 -7.88 -38.08 -3.48
N ALA A 12 -6.97 -37.30 -2.88
CA ALA A 12 -6.97 -35.84 -2.95
C ALA A 12 -5.57 -35.31 -2.66
N SER A 13 -4.56 -35.76 -3.44
CA SER A 13 -3.22 -35.16 -3.38
C SER A 13 -2.45 -35.39 -4.68
N ASP A 14 -3.08 -35.09 -5.83
CA ASP A 14 -2.35 -35.03 -7.10
C ASP A 14 -3.11 -34.16 -8.09
N ALA A 15 -3.18 -32.86 -7.84
CA ALA A 15 -3.60 -31.87 -8.84
C ALA A 15 -3.07 -30.48 -8.49
N MET A 16 -1.77 -30.31 -8.28
CA MET A 16 -1.08 -29.02 -8.35
C MET A 16 0.40 -29.25 -8.75
N SER A 17 0.62 -29.90 -9.86
CA SER A 17 1.91 -29.87 -10.55
C SER A 17 1.81 -28.89 -11.70
N GLY A 18 2.38 -27.68 -11.54
CA GLY A 18 2.49 -26.69 -12.58
C GLY A 18 1.74 -25.38 -12.29
N SER A 19 1.65 -24.92 -11.03
CA SER A 19 1.30 -23.52 -10.80
C SER A 19 2.55 -22.67 -11.03
N ASP A 20 2.60 -21.92 -12.12
CA ASP A 20 3.47 -20.76 -12.23
C ASP A 20 3.15 -19.87 -11.03
N THR A 21 4.05 -19.86 -10.04
CA THR A 21 3.89 -19.04 -8.85
C THR A 21 3.93 -17.59 -9.30
N ILE A 22 2.80 -16.89 -9.18
CA ILE A 22 2.70 -15.46 -9.55
C ILE A 22 3.78 -14.71 -8.77
N ALA A 23 4.68 -14.02 -9.47
CA ALA A 23 5.57 -13.06 -8.85
C ALA A 23 4.73 -11.94 -8.25
N LEU A 24 5.07 -11.47 -7.06
CA LEU A 24 4.30 -10.47 -6.34
C LEU A 24 4.99 -9.09 -6.42
N TYR A 25 4.21 -8.02 -6.40
CA TYR A 25 4.70 -6.66 -6.24
C TYR A 25 3.95 -5.98 -5.09
N ASP A 26 4.66 -5.66 -4.00
CA ASP A 26 4.08 -5.06 -2.81
C ASP A 26 4.06 -3.53 -2.94
N THR A 27 2.89 -2.95 -3.02
CA THR A 27 2.73 -1.50 -3.24
C THR A 27 2.73 -0.67 -1.95
N HIS A 28 2.84 -1.32 -0.78
CA HIS A 28 2.76 -0.62 0.50
C HIS A 28 3.51 -1.38 1.61
N ALA A 29 4.81 -1.16 1.71
CA ALA A 29 5.63 -1.73 2.78
C ALA A 29 6.27 -0.61 3.61
N HIS A 30 6.09 -0.63 4.93
CA HIS A 30 6.77 0.29 5.83
C HIS A 30 8.08 -0.32 6.32
N LEU A 31 9.16 0.46 6.25
CA LEU A 31 10.45 0.06 6.77
C LEU A 31 10.78 0.83 8.06
N VAL A 32 11.50 0.16 8.98
CA VAL A 32 11.92 0.73 10.27
C VAL A 32 13.38 0.38 10.51
N SER A 33 14.19 1.41 10.77
CA SER A 33 15.61 1.24 11.09
C SER A 33 15.81 0.64 12.48
N ASP A 34 16.85 -0.16 12.64
CA ASP A 34 17.41 -0.56 13.93
C ASP A 34 18.50 0.41 14.40
N ASP A 35 19.04 1.27 13.52
CA ASP A 35 19.98 2.34 13.85
C ASP A 35 19.22 3.64 14.24
N GLU A 36 18.74 3.69 15.49
CA GLU A 36 18.02 4.86 16.01
C GLU A 36 18.94 6.08 16.24
N ALA A 37 20.26 5.89 16.26
CA ALA A 37 21.21 7.01 16.35
C ALA A 37 21.28 7.78 15.03
N ARG A 38 21.27 7.07 13.90
CA ARG A 38 21.28 7.68 12.57
C ARG A 38 19.90 8.10 12.11
N TYR A 39 18.87 7.33 12.45
CA TYR A 39 17.47 7.57 12.03
C TYR A 39 16.57 7.66 13.29
N PRO A 40 16.62 8.76 14.02
CA PRO A 40 15.87 8.91 15.25
C PRO A 40 14.36 8.93 14.97
N ARG A 41 13.60 8.43 15.94
CA ARG A 41 12.14 8.57 15.90
C ARG A 41 11.78 10.03 16.15
N THR A 42 11.17 10.67 15.17
CA THR A 42 10.89 12.11 15.22
C THR A 42 9.43 12.40 15.53
N TYR A 43 8.55 11.42 15.35
CA TYR A 43 7.13 11.61 15.61
C TYR A 43 6.82 11.42 17.10
N PRO A 44 6.34 12.44 17.81
CA PRO A 44 6.06 12.35 19.22
C PRO A 44 4.73 11.61 19.46
N PHE A 45 4.77 10.27 19.55
CA PHE A 45 3.61 9.47 19.93
C PHE A 45 2.95 9.92 21.24
N GLU A 46 3.72 10.56 22.11
CA GLU A 46 3.26 10.96 23.44
C GLU A 46 2.39 12.22 23.42
N ASN A 47 2.49 13.06 22.38
CA ASN A 47 1.87 14.39 22.33
C ASN A 47 0.80 14.56 21.27
N THR A 48 0.45 13.53 20.52
CA THR A 48 -0.65 13.64 19.55
C THR A 48 -1.97 13.37 20.26
N SER A 49 -2.98 14.18 19.97
CA SER A 49 -4.40 13.90 20.27
C SER A 49 -4.92 12.58 19.67
N LEU A 50 -4.15 11.96 18.82
CA LEU A 50 -4.25 10.60 18.35
C LEU A 50 -3.64 9.64 19.38
N ARG A 51 -4.34 9.46 20.50
CA ARG A 51 -4.17 8.27 21.31
C ARG A 51 -4.70 7.09 20.50
N MET A 52 -3.87 6.57 19.61
CA MET A 52 -4.05 5.22 19.12
C MET A 52 -4.10 4.33 20.35
N PRO A 53 -5.11 3.49 20.53
CA PRO A 53 -5.12 2.57 21.66
C PRO A 53 -3.80 1.81 21.63
N LYS A 54 -3.13 1.70 22.78
CA LYS A 54 -1.92 0.87 22.95
C LYS A 54 -2.37 -0.59 22.79
N VAL A 55 -2.52 -1.03 21.56
CA VAL A 55 -2.71 -2.45 21.29
C VAL A 55 -1.32 -3.07 21.35
N PRO A 56 -1.09 -4.03 22.24
CA PRO A 56 0.20 -4.69 22.35
C PRO A 56 0.61 -5.25 20.98
N GLY A 57 1.79 -4.96 20.54
CA GLY A 57 2.39 -5.64 19.42
C GLY A 57 2.70 -4.84 18.15
N THR A 58 2.46 -3.52 18.04
CA THR A 58 2.93 -2.71 16.88
C THR A 58 4.25 -1.99 17.16
N ILE A 59 4.97 -1.53 16.13
CA ILE A 59 6.10 -0.60 16.25
C ILE A 59 5.58 0.82 16.46
N GLY A 60 5.32 1.22 17.56
CA GLY A 60 4.43 2.28 18.03
C GLY A 60 3.17 1.64 18.58
N ASN A 61 2.95 0.40 18.19
CA ASN A 61 2.00 -0.54 18.70
C ASN A 61 2.39 -1.96 18.20
N PRO A 62 3.41 -2.59 18.87
CA PRO A 62 4.05 -3.81 18.37
C PRO A 62 3.16 -5.06 18.29
N GLY A 63 2.11 -5.12 17.56
CA GLY A 63 1.21 -6.24 17.34
C GLY A 63 0.27 -6.03 16.18
N GLY A 64 0.50 -4.94 15.43
CA GLY A 64 -0.45 -4.51 14.42
C GLY A 64 -1.59 -3.68 15.06
N MET A 65 -2.13 -2.71 14.35
CA MET A 65 -3.29 -1.93 14.81
C MET A 65 -4.53 -2.81 14.92
N HIS A 66 -4.59 -3.87 14.17
CA HIS A 66 -5.74 -4.74 13.98
C HIS A 66 -5.26 -6.18 13.85
N GLY A 67 -5.48 -6.98 14.87
CA GLY A 67 -5.25 -8.42 14.85
C GLY A 67 -4.40 -8.97 15.99
N PRO A 68 -4.52 -10.28 16.27
CA PRO A 68 -3.99 -10.90 17.46
C PRO A 68 -2.49 -11.25 17.41
N GLU A 69 -1.84 -11.12 16.25
CA GLU A 69 -0.50 -11.67 16.08
C GLU A 69 0.59 -10.59 16.04
N PRO A 70 1.59 -10.67 16.93
CA PRO A 70 2.65 -9.68 17.01
C PRO A 70 3.57 -9.73 15.78
N ILE A 71 4.02 -8.57 15.33
CA ILE A 71 5.20 -8.47 14.47
C ILE A 71 6.41 -8.67 15.39
N ASN A 72 7.09 -9.79 15.28
CA ASN A 72 8.22 -10.13 16.14
C ASN A 72 9.52 -9.42 15.74
N GLU A 73 9.61 -8.92 14.51
CA GLU A 73 10.81 -8.34 13.94
C GLU A 73 10.52 -6.99 13.28
N LYS A 74 11.43 -6.02 13.48
CA LYS A 74 11.36 -4.73 12.78
C LYS A 74 11.66 -4.96 11.29
N PRO A 75 10.84 -4.48 10.36
CA PRO A 75 11.09 -4.62 8.93
C PRO A 75 12.20 -3.66 8.48
N THR A 76 13.46 -3.99 8.80
CA THR A 76 14.60 -3.26 8.24
C THR A 76 14.68 -3.47 6.73
N ALA A 77 15.40 -2.61 6.03
CA ALA A 77 15.55 -2.74 4.57
C ALA A 77 16.21 -4.08 4.19
N GLU A 78 17.20 -4.52 4.97
CA GLU A 78 17.91 -5.79 4.79
C GLU A 78 16.99 -6.99 5.01
N LEU A 79 16.25 -6.98 6.11
CA LEU A 79 15.33 -8.05 6.45
C LEU A 79 14.15 -8.12 5.46
N MET A 80 13.65 -6.96 5.06
CA MET A 80 12.62 -6.88 4.03
C MET A 80 13.08 -7.49 2.70
N ARG A 81 14.31 -7.19 2.27
CA ARG A 81 14.90 -7.79 1.05
C ARG A 81 15.01 -9.32 1.15
N GLN A 82 15.36 -9.84 2.33
CA GLN A 82 15.39 -11.28 2.59
C GLN A 82 13.98 -11.88 2.45
N TRP A 83 12.98 -11.34 3.14
CA TRP A 83 11.60 -11.83 3.06
C TRP A 83 11.02 -11.78 1.64
N MET A 84 11.35 -10.73 0.90
CA MET A 84 10.94 -10.62 -0.51
C MET A 84 11.47 -11.80 -1.34
N ALA A 85 12.74 -12.16 -1.15
CA ALA A 85 13.36 -13.29 -1.86
C ALA A 85 12.74 -14.63 -1.46
N GLU A 86 12.42 -14.82 -0.18
CA GLU A 86 11.79 -16.03 0.35
C GLU A 86 10.35 -16.24 -0.18
N GLU A 87 9.62 -15.14 -0.41
CA GLU A 87 8.19 -15.16 -0.75
C GLU A 87 7.89 -14.74 -2.21
N ASN A 88 8.88 -14.76 -3.10
CA ASN A 88 8.75 -14.40 -4.52
C ASN A 88 8.16 -12.99 -4.77
N VAL A 89 8.53 -12.01 -3.95
CA VAL A 89 8.19 -10.60 -4.14
C VAL A 89 9.30 -9.92 -4.92
N VAL A 90 9.02 -9.48 -6.14
CA VAL A 90 10.02 -8.96 -7.07
C VAL A 90 10.28 -7.46 -6.95
N GLY A 91 9.46 -6.75 -6.18
CA GLY A 91 9.64 -5.33 -5.91
C GLY A 91 8.67 -4.81 -4.88
N ILE A 92 9.05 -3.71 -4.23
CA ILE A 92 8.20 -3.00 -3.27
C ILE A 92 8.16 -1.50 -3.51
N ALA A 93 7.03 -0.88 -3.19
CA ALA A 93 6.97 0.52 -2.83
C ALA A 93 7.19 0.64 -1.32
N ALA A 94 8.38 1.11 -0.94
CA ALA A 94 8.74 1.38 0.44
C ALA A 94 8.12 2.72 0.85
N VAL A 95 7.06 2.66 1.64
CA VAL A 95 6.27 3.82 2.05
C VAL A 95 6.76 4.32 3.41
N GLN A 96 7.00 5.63 3.52
CA GLN A 96 7.45 6.23 4.77
C GLN A 96 6.51 5.90 5.93
N LYS A 97 7.08 5.52 7.08
CA LYS A 97 6.33 5.25 8.32
C LYS A 97 6.07 6.55 9.08
N GLY A 98 4.96 7.23 8.76
CA GLY A 98 4.61 8.52 9.32
C GLY A 98 4.55 8.54 10.84
N MET A 99 4.01 7.47 11.45
CA MET A 99 3.89 7.35 12.90
C MET A 99 5.22 7.11 13.65
N ILE A 100 6.33 6.98 12.95
CA ILE A 100 7.67 6.83 13.55
C ILE A 100 8.55 8.03 13.20
N TYR A 101 8.59 8.40 11.93
CA TYR A 101 9.54 9.37 11.40
C TYR A 101 8.89 10.69 10.94
N GLY A 102 7.55 10.77 10.93
CA GLY A 102 6.85 11.94 10.41
C GLY A 102 7.26 12.25 8.97
N THR A 103 7.75 13.46 8.75
CA THR A 103 8.28 13.92 7.45
C THR A 103 9.79 13.78 7.31
N ASP A 104 10.49 13.14 8.23
CA ASP A 104 11.89 12.75 8.06
C ASP A 104 11.97 11.49 7.20
N ASN A 105 12.21 11.68 5.91
CA ASN A 105 12.23 10.62 4.92
C ASN A 105 13.63 10.00 4.71
N SER A 106 14.60 10.35 5.53
CA SER A 106 16.01 9.95 5.34
C SER A 106 16.19 8.43 5.26
N TYR A 107 15.59 7.68 6.18
CA TYR A 107 15.74 6.22 6.19
C TYR A 107 15.13 5.54 4.97
N ILE A 108 13.90 5.91 4.61
CA ILE A 108 13.20 5.24 3.51
C ILE A 108 13.89 5.50 2.16
N VAL A 109 14.43 6.70 1.98
CA VAL A 109 15.18 7.06 0.76
C VAL A 109 16.55 6.38 0.74
N ASP A 110 17.28 6.34 1.86
CA ASP A 110 18.55 5.61 1.96
C ASP A 110 18.35 4.11 1.71
N ALA A 111 17.24 3.51 2.16
CA ALA A 111 16.89 2.12 1.89
C ALA A 111 16.63 1.87 0.39
N ALA A 112 15.88 2.73 -0.28
CA ALA A 112 15.61 2.62 -1.71
C ALA A 112 16.88 2.82 -2.56
N ASP A 113 17.78 3.72 -2.15
CA ASP A 113 19.07 3.89 -2.83
C ASP A 113 20.02 2.69 -2.62
N ARG A 114 19.93 2.01 -1.48
CA ARG A 114 20.72 0.81 -1.18
C ARG A 114 20.28 -0.40 -2.00
N PHE A 115 18.99 -0.52 -2.28
CA PHE A 115 18.39 -1.64 -3.01
C PHE A 115 17.56 -1.18 -4.22
N PRO A 116 18.18 -0.43 -5.17
CA PRO A 116 17.46 0.24 -6.25
C PRO A 116 16.86 -0.70 -7.28
N ASP A 117 17.22 -1.96 -7.27
CA ASP A 117 16.67 -3.02 -8.12
C ASP A 117 15.30 -3.50 -7.67
N VAL A 118 15.01 -3.42 -6.37
CA VAL A 118 13.78 -3.98 -5.78
C VAL A 118 12.97 -3.00 -4.93
N MET A 119 13.51 -1.84 -4.55
CA MET A 119 12.84 -0.87 -3.69
C MET A 119 12.69 0.50 -4.36
N ARG A 120 11.52 1.12 -4.19
CA ARG A 120 11.25 2.51 -4.55
C ARG A 120 10.58 3.21 -3.38
N ALA A 121 11.05 4.42 -3.07
CA ALA A 121 10.53 5.16 -1.93
C ALA A 121 9.28 5.99 -2.30
N ILE A 122 8.33 6.01 -1.37
CA ILE A 122 7.24 7.00 -1.33
C ILE A 122 7.42 7.79 -0.03
N ILE A 123 7.70 9.09 -0.17
CA ILE A 123 8.03 9.99 0.94
C ILE A 123 6.79 10.68 1.48
N ILE A 124 6.70 10.89 2.79
CA ILE A 124 5.65 11.71 3.39
C ILE A 124 6.04 13.19 3.32
N VAL A 125 5.09 14.01 2.90
CA VAL A 125 5.25 15.47 2.86
C VAL A 125 4.04 16.15 3.50
N ASP A 126 4.28 17.32 4.13
CA ASP A 126 3.21 18.24 4.50
C ASP A 126 2.91 19.16 3.32
N PRO A 127 1.73 19.02 2.66
CA PRO A 127 1.44 19.83 1.47
C PRO A 127 1.32 21.33 1.76
N GLN A 128 1.19 21.72 3.03
CA GLN A 128 1.04 23.13 3.41
C GLN A 128 2.36 23.77 3.88
N ALA A 129 3.40 22.98 4.14
CA ALA A 129 4.68 23.50 4.61
C ALA A 129 5.48 24.16 3.47
N LEU A 130 6.02 25.35 3.74
CA LEU A 130 6.80 26.11 2.76
C LEU A 130 8.09 25.42 2.29
N VAL A 131 8.61 24.51 3.10
CA VAL A 131 9.84 23.75 2.79
C VAL A 131 9.59 22.55 1.88
N THR A 132 8.35 22.10 1.74
CA THR A 132 7.98 20.87 1.02
C THR A 132 8.44 20.87 -0.44
N PRO A 133 8.27 21.93 -1.25
CA PRO A 133 8.75 21.90 -2.63
C PRO A 133 10.28 21.73 -2.75
N GLY A 134 11.05 22.30 -1.83
CA GLY A 134 12.51 22.10 -1.75
C GLY A 134 12.85 20.64 -1.43
N MET A 135 12.23 20.09 -0.38
CA MET A 135 12.43 18.70 0.02
C MET A 135 12.11 17.72 -1.11
N ILE A 136 11.01 17.92 -1.84
CA ILE A 136 10.65 17.06 -2.97
C ILE A 136 11.72 17.11 -4.06
N ARG A 137 12.22 18.30 -4.42
CA ARG A 137 13.29 18.44 -5.43
C ARG A 137 14.60 17.79 -5.03
N ASP A 138 14.92 17.80 -3.71
CA ASP A 138 16.13 17.16 -3.19
C ASP A 138 16.03 15.64 -3.22
N TYR A 139 14.85 15.08 -2.97
CA TYR A 139 14.62 13.62 -2.93
C TYR A 139 14.26 13.02 -4.29
N ALA A 140 13.60 13.71 -5.18
CA ALA A 140 13.11 13.19 -6.46
C ALA A 140 14.20 12.50 -7.33
N PRO A 141 15.49 12.95 -7.35
CA PRO A 141 16.53 12.24 -8.08
C PRO A 141 16.97 10.91 -7.49
N ARG A 142 16.53 10.60 -6.25
CA ARG A 142 16.95 9.43 -5.46
C ARG A 142 15.82 8.41 -5.47
N ASN A 143 15.85 7.37 -6.14
CA ASN A 143 14.87 6.25 -6.17
C ASN A 143 13.48 6.49 -5.54
N VAL A 144 13.02 7.77 -5.51
CA VAL A 144 11.70 8.21 -5.05
C VAL A 144 10.76 8.20 -6.23
N VAL A 145 9.63 7.50 -6.10
CA VAL A 145 8.60 7.40 -7.14
C VAL A 145 7.33 8.17 -6.81
N GLY A 146 7.19 8.62 -5.57
CA GLY A 146 5.99 9.31 -5.16
C GLY A 146 6.11 10.07 -3.86
N ILE A 147 5.12 10.93 -3.65
CA ILE A 147 4.88 11.63 -2.41
C ILE A 147 3.59 11.11 -1.78
N ARG A 148 3.51 11.10 -0.46
CA ARG A 148 2.33 10.69 0.30
C ARG A 148 1.79 11.84 1.12
N PHE A 149 0.51 12.10 0.97
CA PHE A 149 -0.26 12.95 1.87
C PHE A 149 -0.82 12.09 3.01
N PHE A 150 -0.27 12.27 4.19
CA PHE A 150 -0.58 11.48 5.37
C PHE A 150 -1.67 12.18 6.20
N GLY A 151 -2.91 11.68 6.10
CA GLY A 151 -4.10 12.32 6.67
C GLY A 151 -4.29 12.18 8.17
N VAL A 152 -3.40 11.44 8.86
CA VAL A 152 -3.50 11.25 10.31
C VAL A 152 -3.27 12.57 11.04
N GLY A 153 -4.23 12.98 11.88
CA GLY A 153 -4.14 14.24 12.65
C GLY A 153 -4.51 15.51 11.89
N VAL A 154 -4.87 15.43 10.62
CA VAL A 154 -5.32 16.59 9.85
C VAL A 154 -6.63 17.14 10.41
N THR A 155 -6.63 18.41 10.80
CA THR A 155 -7.79 19.11 11.40
C THR A 155 -8.62 19.85 10.34
N ASP A 156 -7.99 20.67 9.50
CA ASP A 156 -8.65 21.32 8.36
C ASP A 156 -8.50 20.47 7.08
N LYS A 157 -9.40 19.52 6.92
CA LYS A 157 -9.37 18.58 5.81
C LYS A 157 -9.62 19.25 4.46
N SER A 158 -10.44 20.28 4.41
CA SER A 158 -10.78 20.95 3.15
C SER A 158 -9.59 21.75 2.60
N ALA A 159 -8.88 22.50 3.44
CA ALA A 159 -7.71 23.28 3.03
C ALA A 159 -6.45 22.41 2.86
N TRP A 160 -6.40 21.24 3.47
CA TRP A 160 -5.21 20.39 3.49
C TRP A 160 -4.66 20.12 2.09
N LEU A 161 -5.50 19.69 1.16
CA LEU A 161 -5.11 19.35 -0.22
C LEU A 161 -5.45 20.44 -1.25
N SER A 162 -6.20 21.49 -0.87
CA SER A 162 -6.67 22.52 -1.81
C SER A 162 -6.09 23.92 -1.56
N SER A 163 -5.27 24.11 -0.51
CA SER A 163 -4.64 25.40 -0.26
C SER A 163 -3.67 25.80 -1.39
N PRO A 164 -3.33 27.10 -1.54
CA PRO A 164 -2.35 27.55 -2.54
C PRO A 164 -0.97 26.91 -2.37
N ALA A 165 -0.60 26.52 -1.14
CA ALA A 165 0.64 25.79 -0.88
C ALA A 165 0.53 24.34 -1.38
N ALA A 166 -0.56 23.64 -1.08
CA ALA A 166 -0.81 22.30 -1.56
C ALA A 166 -0.84 22.23 -3.10
N MET A 167 -1.44 23.24 -3.75
CA MET A 167 -1.45 23.30 -5.22
C MET A 167 -0.07 23.27 -5.84
N LYS A 168 0.93 23.96 -5.23
CA LYS A 168 2.32 23.91 -5.69
C LYS A 168 2.94 22.52 -5.56
N VAL A 169 2.50 21.75 -4.57
CA VAL A 169 2.98 20.38 -4.37
C VAL A 169 2.38 19.44 -5.43
N TRP A 170 1.10 19.60 -5.76
CA TRP A 170 0.47 18.86 -6.86
C TRP A 170 1.14 19.16 -8.21
N GLU A 171 1.34 20.45 -8.52
CA GLU A 171 2.02 20.90 -9.74
C GLU A 171 3.44 20.33 -9.85
N LEU A 172 4.18 20.33 -8.73
CA LEU A 172 5.52 19.79 -8.68
C LEU A 172 5.55 18.25 -8.84
N ALA A 173 4.59 17.53 -8.26
CA ALA A 173 4.49 16.09 -8.44
C ALA A 173 4.23 15.73 -9.92
N ASP A 174 3.34 16.45 -10.60
CA ASP A 174 3.08 16.28 -12.04
C ASP A 174 4.32 16.63 -12.89
N GLU A 175 4.98 17.77 -12.60
CA GLU A 175 6.23 18.20 -13.26
C GLU A 175 7.32 17.13 -13.20
N LEU A 176 7.50 16.51 -12.03
CA LEU A 176 8.54 15.52 -11.78
C LEU A 176 8.13 14.09 -12.12
N GLY A 177 6.88 13.85 -12.54
CA GLY A 177 6.35 12.53 -12.84
C GLY A 177 6.21 11.61 -11.60
N LEU A 178 6.15 12.19 -10.40
CA LEU A 178 5.93 11.46 -9.15
C LEU A 178 4.46 11.08 -9.03
N LEU A 179 4.16 9.93 -8.43
CA LEU A 179 2.79 9.63 -8.02
C LEU A 179 2.42 10.40 -6.74
N VAL A 180 1.13 10.61 -6.54
CA VAL A 180 0.59 11.12 -5.28
C VAL A 180 -0.21 10.02 -4.60
N ASP A 181 0.26 9.60 -3.44
CA ASP A 181 -0.36 8.60 -2.57
C ASP A 181 -1.14 9.30 -1.46
N ILE A 182 -2.40 8.94 -1.24
CA ILE A 182 -3.27 9.66 -0.30
C ILE A 182 -3.81 8.69 0.73
N GLU A 183 -3.41 8.89 1.98
CA GLU A 183 -4.09 8.29 3.13
C GLU A 183 -5.17 9.24 3.63
N ALA A 184 -6.43 8.82 3.49
CA ALA A 184 -7.55 9.62 3.99
C ALA A 184 -7.52 9.73 5.53
N PRO A 185 -7.94 10.87 6.11
CA PRO A 185 -8.19 10.95 7.53
C PRO A 185 -9.23 9.92 7.98
N ALA A 186 -8.99 9.25 9.12
CA ALA A 186 -9.84 8.19 9.65
C ALA A 186 -11.32 8.59 9.86
N ALA A 187 -11.62 9.89 9.98
CA ALA A 187 -12.98 10.41 10.08
C ALA A 187 -13.15 11.62 9.17
N GLY A 188 -14.25 11.65 8.41
CA GLY A 188 -14.60 12.77 7.54
C GLY A 188 -13.65 12.95 6.34
N GLY A 189 -13.06 11.86 5.84
CA GLY A 189 -12.25 11.87 4.61
C GLY A 189 -13.07 12.22 3.36
N ASP A 190 -14.39 11.99 3.38
CA ASP A 190 -15.29 12.23 2.24
C ASP A 190 -15.25 13.67 1.73
N VAL A 191 -14.93 14.65 2.57
CA VAL A 191 -14.76 16.06 2.14
C VAL A 191 -13.60 16.25 1.16
N LEU A 192 -12.69 15.28 1.06
CA LEU A 192 -11.58 15.28 0.11
C LEU A 192 -11.96 14.74 -1.27
N ILE A 193 -13.08 14.02 -1.40
CA ILE A 193 -13.50 13.42 -2.68
C ILE A 193 -13.53 14.46 -3.80
N PRO A 194 -14.26 15.59 -3.69
CA PRO A 194 -14.31 16.58 -4.76
C PRO A 194 -12.95 17.25 -5.03
N VAL A 195 -12.08 17.37 -4.03
CA VAL A 195 -10.74 17.92 -4.21
C VAL A 195 -9.87 16.96 -5.02
N ILE A 196 -9.90 15.66 -4.67
CA ILE A 196 -9.12 14.62 -5.38
C ILE A 196 -9.59 14.50 -6.82
N GLU A 197 -10.91 14.53 -7.05
CA GLU A 197 -11.49 14.53 -8.40
C GLU A 197 -11.03 15.73 -9.23
N GLN A 198 -11.06 16.93 -8.65
CA GLN A 198 -10.56 18.14 -9.29
C GLN A 198 -9.06 18.02 -9.64
N MET A 199 -8.25 17.45 -8.74
CA MET A 199 -6.82 17.26 -9.01
C MET A 199 -6.60 16.21 -10.11
N ALA A 200 -7.37 15.14 -10.13
CA ALA A 200 -7.29 14.12 -11.18
C ALA A 200 -7.65 14.70 -12.57
N ASP A 201 -8.64 15.58 -12.63
CA ASP A 201 -9.03 16.27 -13.87
C ASP A 201 -7.98 17.31 -14.31
N ARG A 202 -7.41 18.04 -13.35
CA ARG A 202 -6.41 19.09 -13.61
C ARG A 202 -5.07 18.50 -14.07
N PHE A 203 -4.69 17.33 -13.54
CA PHE A 203 -3.43 16.64 -13.81
C PHE A 203 -3.69 15.24 -14.37
N PRO A 204 -4.16 15.11 -15.63
CA PRO A 204 -4.62 13.81 -16.15
C PRO A 204 -3.51 12.76 -16.34
N LYS A 205 -2.24 13.16 -16.29
CA LYS A 205 -1.08 12.26 -16.35
C LYS A 205 -0.57 11.88 -14.95
N LEU A 206 -0.95 12.63 -13.93
CA LEU A 206 -0.54 12.37 -12.56
C LEU A 206 -1.22 11.08 -12.06
N ARG A 207 -0.42 10.15 -11.56
CA ARG A 207 -0.92 8.93 -10.93
C ARG A 207 -1.33 9.24 -9.50
N ILE A 208 -2.62 9.14 -9.21
CA ILE A 208 -3.18 9.32 -7.87
C ILE A 208 -3.51 7.95 -7.31
N VAL A 209 -3.02 7.67 -6.11
CA VAL A 209 -3.22 6.39 -5.43
C VAL A 209 -3.94 6.64 -4.12
N LEU A 210 -4.98 5.88 -3.85
CA LEU A 210 -5.75 5.97 -2.62
C LEU A 210 -5.41 4.79 -1.72
N ASP A 211 -4.85 5.07 -0.55
CA ASP A 211 -4.52 4.05 0.44
C ASP A 211 -5.79 3.40 1.00
N HIS A 212 -5.71 2.11 1.27
CA HIS A 212 -6.72 1.32 2.00
C HIS A 212 -8.14 1.44 1.39
N VAL A 213 -8.23 1.52 0.03
CA VAL A 213 -9.49 1.74 -0.71
C VAL A 213 -10.24 2.99 -0.23
N PHE A 214 -9.52 4.01 0.25
CA PHE A 214 -10.07 5.22 0.85
C PHE A 214 -10.94 4.97 2.08
N LEU A 215 -10.70 3.86 2.81
CA LEU A 215 -11.34 3.49 4.08
C LEU A 215 -12.89 3.46 4.02
N PRO A 216 -13.52 2.69 3.13
CA PRO A 216 -14.96 2.57 3.08
C PRO A 216 -15.49 1.85 4.33
N ASP A 217 -16.73 2.17 4.74
CA ASP A 217 -17.39 1.40 5.79
C ASP A 217 -17.93 0.09 5.22
N CYS A 218 -17.15 -1.00 5.35
CA CYS A 218 -17.49 -2.30 4.79
C CYS A 218 -18.74 -2.96 5.41
N THR A 219 -19.36 -2.37 6.43
CA THR A 219 -20.62 -2.83 7.01
C THR A 219 -21.87 -2.32 6.27
N LEU A 220 -21.69 -1.32 5.41
CA LEU A 220 -22.75 -0.76 4.58
C LEU A 220 -23.04 -1.63 3.33
N PRO A 221 -24.18 -1.44 2.65
CA PRO A 221 -24.41 -2.04 1.34
C PRO A 221 -23.26 -1.79 0.38
N ASP A 222 -22.98 -2.75 -0.51
CA ASP A 222 -21.83 -2.72 -1.43
C ASP A 222 -20.48 -2.51 -0.73
N TYR A 223 -20.41 -2.88 0.55
CA TYR A 223 -19.24 -2.69 1.41
C TYR A 223 -18.79 -1.22 1.53
N GLY A 224 -19.73 -0.28 1.39
CA GLY A 224 -19.46 1.15 1.37
C GLY A 224 -18.69 1.64 0.13
N ILE A 225 -18.51 0.78 -0.88
CA ILE A 225 -17.96 1.13 -2.20
C ILE A 225 -19.15 1.41 -3.12
N ASP A 226 -19.68 2.60 -3.03
CA ASP A 226 -20.94 3.03 -3.63
C ASP A 226 -20.77 4.29 -4.51
N SER A 227 -21.87 4.86 -4.94
CA SER A 227 -21.91 6.02 -5.85
C SER A 227 -21.15 7.26 -5.35
N ARG A 228 -20.78 7.34 -4.07
CA ARG A 228 -19.92 8.43 -3.58
C ARG A 228 -18.54 8.42 -4.25
N PHE A 229 -18.10 7.25 -4.70
CA PHE A 229 -16.82 7.06 -5.36
C PHE A 229 -16.90 6.92 -6.89
N ASP A 230 -18.09 7.13 -7.50
CA ASP A 230 -18.24 7.06 -8.96
C ASP A 230 -17.26 7.99 -9.67
N GLY A 231 -17.02 9.18 -9.11
CA GLY A 231 -16.07 10.12 -9.64
C GLY A 231 -14.63 9.58 -9.67
N PHE A 232 -14.23 8.78 -8.68
CA PHE A 232 -12.92 8.11 -8.69
C PHE A 232 -12.88 7.00 -9.74
N ALA A 233 -13.96 6.20 -9.85
CA ALA A 233 -14.04 5.12 -10.82
C ALA A 233 -14.01 5.62 -12.27
N MET A 234 -14.57 6.79 -12.56
CA MET A 234 -14.56 7.38 -13.91
C MET A 234 -13.20 7.96 -14.33
N ARG A 235 -12.27 8.20 -13.41
CA ARG A 235 -10.97 8.80 -13.68
C ARG A 235 -9.86 7.75 -13.76
N GLY A 236 -9.36 7.51 -14.96
CA GLY A 236 -8.38 6.45 -15.24
C GLY A 236 -7.02 6.61 -14.53
N ASN A 237 -6.71 7.81 -14.04
CA ASN A 237 -5.48 8.13 -13.32
C ASN A 237 -5.60 7.97 -11.78
N ILE A 238 -6.74 7.50 -11.27
CA ILE A 238 -6.95 7.14 -9.87
C ILE A 238 -6.88 5.62 -9.72
N SER A 239 -6.04 5.14 -8.82
CA SER A 239 -5.89 3.73 -8.44
C SER A 239 -6.06 3.55 -6.93
N VAL A 240 -6.36 2.34 -6.48
CA VAL A 240 -6.60 2.04 -5.07
C VAL A 240 -5.71 0.90 -4.58
N LYS A 241 -5.26 0.98 -3.32
CA LYS A 241 -4.54 -0.11 -2.64
C LYS A 241 -5.48 -0.89 -1.73
N PHE A 242 -5.53 -2.20 -1.92
CA PHE A 242 -6.17 -3.15 -1.02
C PHE A 242 -5.09 -3.78 -0.14
N THR A 243 -4.94 -3.28 1.08
CA THR A 243 -3.82 -3.61 1.96
C THR A 243 -4.21 -4.61 3.04
N SER A 244 -3.21 -5.17 3.74
CA SER A 244 -3.48 -6.02 4.91
C SER A 244 -4.22 -5.26 6.01
N LEU A 245 -3.99 -3.96 6.18
CA LEU A 245 -4.79 -3.12 7.08
C LEU A 245 -6.28 -3.15 6.71
N SER A 246 -6.59 -2.99 5.41
CA SER A 246 -7.98 -3.13 4.95
C SER A 246 -8.56 -4.49 5.30
N MET A 247 -7.79 -5.56 5.05
CA MET A 247 -8.23 -6.93 5.35
C MET A 247 -8.46 -7.15 6.84
N ASP A 248 -7.61 -6.61 7.71
CA ASP A 248 -7.72 -6.72 9.17
C ASP A 248 -9.00 -6.00 9.64
N VAL A 249 -9.23 -4.76 9.21
CA VAL A 249 -10.44 -3.99 9.54
C VAL A 249 -11.71 -4.69 9.04
N ILE A 250 -11.70 -5.21 7.82
CA ILE A 250 -12.83 -5.94 7.24
C ILE A 250 -13.17 -7.19 8.07
N ARG A 251 -12.15 -7.98 8.46
CA ARG A 251 -12.35 -9.17 9.30
C ARG A 251 -12.87 -8.83 10.69
N GLU A 252 -12.38 -7.78 11.32
CA GLU A 252 -12.89 -7.31 12.62
C GLU A 252 -14.37 -6.96 12.58
N LYS A 253 -14.86 -6.51 11.42
CA LYS A 253 -16.29 -6.23 11.19
C LYS A 253 -17.10 -7.49 10.82
N GLY A 254 -16.46 -8.67 10.79
CA GLY A 254 -17.12 -9.92 10.42
C GLY A 254 -17.43 -10.05 8.92
N VAL A 255 -16.78 -9.27 8.08
CA VAL A 255 -16.95 -9.29 6.62
C VAL A 255 -15.81 -10.08 5.98
N ALA A 256 -16.07 -10.72 4.86
CA ALA A 256 -15.11 -11.51 4.11
C ALA A 256 -14.24 -10.60 3.20
N PRO A 257 -12.90 -10.52 3.39
CA PRO A 257 -12.04 -9.66 2.58
C PRO A 257 -12.12 -9.93 1.08
N GLU A 258 -12.26 -11.18 0.66
CA GLU A 258 -12.39 -11.56 -0.75
C GLU A 258 -13.64 -10.99 -1.41
N ALA A 259 -14.75 -10.86 -0.66
CA ALA A 259 -15.97 -10.25 -1.17
C ALA A 259 -15.80 -8.73 -1.36
N VAL A 260 -15.11 -8.07 -0.43
CA VAL A 260 -14.81 -6.64 -0.55
C VAL A 260 -13.82 -6.39 -1.68
N LEU A 261 -12.79 -7.25 -1.84
CA LEU A 261 -11.86 -7.15 -2.95
C LEU A 261 -12.56 -7.36 -4.30
N ARG A 262 -13.46 -8.36 -4.41
CA ARG A 262 -14.26 -8.57 -5.62
C ARG A 262 -15.05 -7.31 -5.96
N ARG A 263 -15.75 -6.72 -4.97
CA ARG A 263 -16.48 -5.46 -5.16
C ARG A 263 -15.54 -4.31 -5.58
N THR A 264 -14.34 -4.24 -4.99
CA THR A 264 -13.34 -3.22 -5.35
C THR A 264 -12.93 -3.36 -6.83
N VAL A 265 -12.66 -4.59 -7.27
CA VAL A 265 -12.28 -4.87 -8.66
C VAL A 265 -13.45 -4.63 -9.62
N ASP A 266 -14.68 -5.01 -9.25
CA ASP A 266 -15.87 -4.71 -10.06
C ASP A 266 -16.08 -3.21 -10.24
N PHE A 267 -15.73 -2.42 -9.25
CA PHE A 267 -15.98 -0.98 -9.23
C PHE A 267 -14.86 -0.17 -9.91
N TYR A 268 -13.59 -0.46 -9.60
CA TYR A 268 -12.44 0.28 -10.11
C TYR A 268 -11.76 -0.41 -11.30
N GLY A 269 -11.91 -1.73 -11.44
CA GLY A 269 -11.14 -2.57 -12.35
C GLY A 269 -9.86 -3.12 -11.74
N ALA A 270 -9.45 -4.32 -12.17
CA ALA A 270 -8.19 -4.93 -11.74
C ALA A 270 -6.96 -4.11 -12.16
N ASP A 271 -7.06 -3.36 -13.28
CA ASP A 271 -5.99 -2.47 -13.76
C ASP A 271 -5.78 -1.23 -12.87
N ARG A 272 -6.61 -1.01 -11.87
CA ARG A 272 -6.50 0.11 -10.93
C ARG A 272 -6.57 -0.31 -9.47
N THR A 273 -6.68 -1.60 -9.21
CA THR A 273 -6.65 -2.20 -7.87
C THR A 273 -5.33 -2.93 -7.67
N MET A 274 -4.63 -2.64 -6.58
CA MET A 274 -3.33 -3.24 -6.29
C MET A 274 -3.20 -3.65 -4.83
N TRP A 275 -2.47 -4.73 -4.60
CA TRP A 275 -2.17 -5.21 -3.25
C TRP A 275 -1.00 -4.46 -2.62
N GLY A 276 -1.03 -4.34 -1.26
CA GLY A 276 0.09 -3.91 -0.42
C GLY A 276 0.07 -4.63 0.92
N SER A 277 1.23 -5.00 1.44
CA SER A 277 1.34 -5.74 2.70
C SER A 277 1.00 -4.90 3.92
N ASP A 278 1.30 -3.61 3.87
CA ASP A 278 1.29 -2.73 5.04
C ASP A 278 2.08 -3.30 6.23
N ILE A 279 3.18 -4.04 5.90
CA ILE A 279 4.13 -4.53 6.90
C ILE A 279 4.64 -3.37 7.75
N GLY A 280 4.79 -3.58 9.04
CA GLY A 280 5.14 -2.50 9.99
C GLY A 280 3.92 -1.78 10.58
N THR A 281 2.70 -1.98 10.05
CA THR A 281 1.43 -1.53 10.63
C THR A 281 0.48 -2.69 10.93
N SER A 282 0.21 -3.52 9.94
CA SER A 282 -0.69 -4.68 10.04
C SER A 282 -0.07 -5.81 10.87
N SER A 283 -0.90 -6.68 11.43
CA SER A 283 -0.43 -7.77 12.28
C SER A 283 -0.01 -9.01 11.51
N GLY A 284 0.89 -9.78 12.12
CA GLY A 284 1.43 -11.02 11.58
C GLY A 284 2.77 -10.84 10.87
N THR A 285 3.30 -11.95 10.37
CA THR A 285 4.56 -11.97 9.60
C THR A 285 4.31 -11.56 8.14
N TYR A 286 5.36 -11.19 7.43
CA TYR A 286 5.27 -10.87 6.00
C TYR A 286 4.68 -12.01 5.18
N LYS A 287 5.11 -13.24 5.46
CA LYS A 287 4.54 -14.47 4.86
C LYS A 287 3.03 -14.61 5.09
N MET A 288 2.54 -14.30 6.29
CA MET A 288 1.11 -14.36 6.59
C MET A 288 0.33 -13.28 5.85
N MET A 289 0.91 -12.09 5.66
CA MET A 289 0.29 -11.02 4.87
C MET A 289 0.15 -11.42 3.40
N ILE A 290 1.17 -12.07 2.84
CA ILE A 290 1.13 -12.62 1.48
C ILE A 290 0.09 -13.73 1.36
N ALA A 291 0.05 -14.66 2.31
CA ALA A 291 -0.96 -15.74 2.29
C ALA A 291 -2.39 -15.16 2.35
N ARG A 292 -2.63 -14.14 3.18
CA ARG A 292 -3.92 -13.43 3.24
C ARG A 292 -4.26 -12.68 1.95
N ALA A 293 -3.26 -12.09 1.32
CA ALA A 293 -3.42 -11.43 0.03
C ALA A 293 -3.86 -12.42 -1.05
N ILE A 294 -3.16 -13.54 -1.17
CA ILE A 294 -3.49 -14.62 -2.11
C ILE A 294 -4.89 -15.16 -1.85
N ASP A 295 -5.25 -15.44 -0.61
CA ASP A 295 -6.58 -15.92 -0.24
C ASP A 295 -7.68 -14.91 -0.58
N SER A 296 -7.43 -13.61 -0.38
CA SER A 296 -8.39 -12.55 -0.70
C SER A 296 -8.72 -12.48 -2.20
N THR A 297 -7.86 -12.98 -3.07
CA THR A 297 -8.07 -12.99 -4.53
C THR A 297 -8.86 -14.19 -5.05
N ARG A 298 -9.35 -15.08 -4.19
CA ARG A 298 -10.02 -16.34 -4.61
C ARG A 298 -11.31 -16.18 -5.40
N LEU A 299 -11.93 -14.99 -5.37
CA LEU A 299 -13.12 -14.65 -6.16
C LEU A 299 -12.76 -13.89 -7.47
N LEU A 300 -11.49 -13.70 -7.75
CA LEU A 300 -10.98 -13.09 -8.97
C LEU A 300 -10.62 -14.19 -9.97
N ASP A 301 -10.70 -13.89 -11.28
CA ASP A 301 -10.12 -14.75 -12.28
C ASP A 301 -8.57 -14.64 -12.30
N ASP A 302 -7.90 -15.48 -13.07
CA ASP A 302 -6.43 -15.55 -13.09
C ASP A 302 -5.78 -14.25 -13.62
N ASP A 303 -6.40 -13.57 -14.57
CA ASP A 303 -5.90 -12.29 -15.10
C ASP A 303 -6.07 -11.16 -14.09
N GLU A 304 -7.25 -11.05 -13.49
CA GLU A 304 -7.54 -10.08 -12.41
C GLU A 304 -6.61 -10.30 -11.22
N ARG A 305 -6.42 -11.57 -10.83
CA ARG A 305 -5.54 -11.96 -9.72
C ARG A 305 -4.10 -11.55 -9.97
N ARG A 306 -3.56 -11.82 -11.17
CA ARG A 306 -2.21 -11.42 -11.56
C ARG A 306 -2.06 -9.89 -11.55
N LYS A 307 -3.05 -9.17 -12.09
CA LYS A 307 -3.08 -7.71 -12.08
C LYS A 307 -3.04 -7.14 -10.66
N VAL A 308 -3.93 -7.60 -9.79
CA VAL A 308 -4.02 -7.10 -8.40
C VAL A 308 -2.74 -7.39 -7.61
N LEU A 309 -2.17 -8.59 -7.76
CA LEU A 309 -1.01 -9.01 -6.96
C LEU A 309 0.34 -8.54 -7.53
N HIS A 310 0.40 -8.16 -8.82
CA HIS A 310 1.67 -7.81 -9.46
C HIS A 310 1.55 -6.66 -10.49
N ASP A 311 0.87 -6.88 -11.64
CA ASP A 311 1.03 -6.05 -12.83
C ASP A 311 0.62 -4.60 -12.60
N THR A 312 -0.52 -4.39 -11.97
CA THR A 312 -1.07 -3.05 -11.68
C THR A 312 -0.16 -2.31 -10.73
N GLY A 313 0.27 -2.96 -9.64
CA GLY A 313 1.18 -2.36 -8.67
C GLY A 313 2.50 -1.94 -9.31
N ARG A 314 3.13 -2.85 -10.06
CA ARG A 314 4.39 -2.57 -10.74
C ARG A 314 4.25 -1.40 -11.74
N ARG A 315 3.22 -1.41 -12.55
CA ARG A 315 2.95 -0.35 -13.55
C ARG A 315 2.67 1.00 -12.89
N VAL A 316 1.82 1.04 -11.87
CA VAL A 316 1.45 2.30 -11.19
C VAL A 316 2.62 2.87 -10.41
N MET A 317 3.39 2.03 -9.70
CA MET A 317 4.52 2.50 -8.89
C MET A 317 5.69 2.98 -9.76
N LEU A 318 6.04 2.24 -10.83
CA LEU A 318 7.21 2.57 -11.65
C LEU A 318 6.92 3.56 -12.78
N GLY A 319 5.65 3.79 -13.14
CA GLY A 319 5.29 4.50 -14.37
C GLY A 319 5.55 3.66 -15.63
N GLY A 320 4.78 3.90 -16.71
CA GLY A 320 4.83 3.06 -17.92
C GLY A 320 6.21 2.99 -18.59
N ALA A 321 6.97 4.09 -18.59
CA ALA A 321 8.28 4.16 -19.26
C ALA A 321 9.38 3.31 -18.57
N LEU A 322 9.28 3.08 -17.25
CA LEU A 322 10.25 2.25 -16.51
C LEU A 322 9.89 0.76 -16.52
N ALA A 323 8.68 0.42 -16.99
CA ALA A 323 8.22 -0.96 -17.08
C ALA A 323 8.77 -1.70 -18.32
N GLU A 324 9.10 -0.99 -19.41
CA GLU A 324 9.53 -1.57 -20.68
C GLU A 324 11.02 -1.89 -20.75
N ASP A 325 11.87 -1.23 -19.92
CA ASP A 325 13.35 -1.29 -20.06
C ASP A 325 14.02 -2.53 -19.43
N ARG A 326 13.29 -3.45 -18.80
CA ARG A 326 13.87 -4.63 -18.13
C ARG A 326 13.51 -5.98 -18.77
N GLY A 327 12.77 -5.98 -19.86
CA GLY A 327 12.43 -7.18 -20.62
C GLY A 327 13.48 -7.62 -21.68
N GLY A 328 14.52 -6.86 -21.90
CA GLY A 328 15.37 -6.97 -23.08
C GLY A 328 16.83 -7.34 -22.88
N HIS A 329 17.24 -7.98 -21.76
CA HIS A 329 18.64 -8.47 -21.65
C HIS A 329 18.72 -9.83 -20.93
N ALA A 330 18.11 -10.85 -21.54
CA ALA A 330 18.44 -12.24 -21.26
C ALA A 330 18.48 -12.99 -22.58
N GLY A 331 19.59 -12.84 -23.34
CA GLY A 331 19.79 -13.62 -24.54
C GLY A 331 20.76 -12.98 -25.52
N ALA A 332 22.06 -13.01 -25.25
CA ALA A 332 23.14 -13.17 -26.24
C ALA A 332 24.53 -13.04 -25.55
N GLN A 333 25.14 -14.09 -25.20
CA GLN A 333 26.48 -14.63 -25.49
C GLN A 333 26.90 -15.66 -24.46
#